data_069b1c224e1026ab453971b0857d045b
#
_entry.id   069b1c224e1026ab453971b0857d045b
#
_cell.length_a   1.000
_cell.length_b   1.000
_cell.length_c   1.000
_cell.angle_alpha   90.00
_cell.angle_beta   90.00
_cell.angle_gamma   90.00
#
_symmetry.space_group_name_H-M   'P 1'
#
loop_
_entity.id
_entity.type
_entity.pdbx_description
1 polymer ?
#
loop_
_entity_poly.entity_id
_entity_poly.type
_entity_poly.pdbx_seq_one_letter_code
_entity_poly.pdbx_strand_id
1 'polypeptide(L)'
;MQPVATQQTFERLHWALTELEKTAIELQAQIRTLRSKLHQLEEASNGSNLSESSFNIPINDPTSDLTFVTGTPAQNTSKSNSAHTIVPEAELTPKEKIALFRSLFSGRTEVYATRWTSKMGKSGYSPQCANRFSPNCTKKCHLCTQRNYVPISEQTYFAHLKGQIVMGVYPLLSNNTCYFALLDFDDQNWRRDGKAVLNTARQLCIPLVPEISRSGNGIHLWLFFSEPTLASTARRILERLLSMTMLNTGLIKLNSFDRIIPCQDKLPNGSIGNLVALPMQPASKQHGGSVFVDDELNIIERPWHHLKKIKRLTPDEAHRFLNQTEQASSQSSSTKVDDCEFILEPLPWERTISPKPLEIAPNIQALTIRLDNALYFRAEELTAPLSSALVRLATISNPNWYKTQFSHLPVWKNGSYNKLNHRFITYARSLPQWLILPRGVLENAKKLLDGNNIRYVVEDTRSTGAKLHTTFLGTLTTEQAKLLQPVLKKEQGIVVAPTGFGKTVFATALIAKREVNTLIIVHRKELLKQWKKRLSEFLDIPTDSIGELHSLTQRLTGQIDIVLVRQLPDVSYSQRLEGSKKTINA
;
A
#
# COMPACT_ATOMS: atom_id res chain seq x y z
N MET A 1 -35.47 43.10 16.67
CA MET A 1 -34.69 43.59 15.51
C MET A 1 -33.47 42.73 15.29
N GLN A 2 -33.64 41.53 14.71
CA GLN A 2 -32.49 40.66 14.30
C GLN A 2 -32.84 39.68 13.16
N PRO A 3 -33.48 40.05 12.03
CA PRO A 3 -33.48 39.20 10.86
C PRO A 3 -32.62 39.74 9.68
N VAL A 4 -32.20 41.02 9.69
CA VAL A 4 -31.55 41.64 8.51
C VAL A 4 -30.10 41.18 8.32
N ALA A 5 -29.35 40.91 9.40
CA ALA A 5 -27.95 40.49 9.29
C ALA A 5 -27.75 39.06 8.74
N THR A 6 -28.71 38.17 8.99
CA THR A 6 -28.68 36.79 8.49
C THR A 6 -29.03 36.70 7.03
N GLN A 7 -29.93 37.54 6.53
CA GLN A 7 -30.31 37.58 5.14
C GLN A 7 -29.21 38.14 4.21
N GLN A 8 -28.54 39.21 4.64
CA GLN A 8 -27.36 39.74 3.94
C GLN A 8 -26.19 38.77 3.87
N THR A 9 -26.01 37.97 4.91
CA THR A 9 -24.95 36.94 4.93
C THR A 9 -25.30 35.80 3.99
N PHE A 10 -26.58 35.40 3.92
CA PHE A 10 -27.06 34.36 3.00
C PHE A 10 -26.92 34.81 1.53
N GLU A 11 -27.28 36.03 1.21
CA GLU A 11 -27.15 36.61 -0.14
C GLU A 11 -25.68 36.70 -0.57
N ARG A 12 -24.77 37.09 0.34
CA ARG A 12 -23.30 37.11 0.08
C ARG A 12 -22.73 35.70 -0.18
N LEU A 13 -23.19 34.72 0.58
CA LEU A 13 -22.76 33.32 0.40
C LEU A 13 -23.32 32.75 -0.93
N HIS A 14 -24.57 33.07 -1.27
CA HIS A 14 -25.17 32.65 -2.53
C HIS A 14 -24.46 33.26 -3.72
N TRP A 15 -24.14 34.56 -3.64
CA TRP A 15 -23.35 35.24 -4.68
C TRP A 15 -21.97 34.64 -4.82
N ALA A 16 -21.25 34.37 -3.72
CA ALA A 16 -19.93 33.76 -3.74
C ALA A 16 -19.96 32.34 -4.32
N LEU A 17 -21.01 31.55 -4.03
CA LEU A 17 -21.20 30.23 -4.60
C LEU A 17 -21.40 30.29 -6.11
N THR A 18 -22.26 31.23 -6.59
CA THR A 18 -22.52 31.45 -8.03
C THR A 18 -21.23 31.87 -8.77
N GLU A 19 -20.38 32.69 -8.15
CA GLU A 19 -19.12 33.12 -8.74
C GLU A 19 -18.07 31.99 -8.79
N LEU A 20 -18.04 31.11 -7.78
CA LEU A 20 -17.23 29.88 -7.78
C LEU A 20 -17.69 28.87 -8.84
N GLU A 21 -18.99 28.69 -9.00
CA GLU A 21 -19.55 27.83 -10.07
C GLU A 21 -19.18 28.35 -11.45
N LYS A 22 -19.22 29.66 -11.67
CA LYS A 22 -18.81 30.29 -12.91
C LYS A 22 -17.31 30.07 -13.21
N THR A 23 -16.48 30.28 -12.22
CA THR A 23 -15.03 30.03 -12.31
C THR A 23 -14.72 28.56 -12.60
N ALA A 24 -15.45 27.63 -11.99
CA ALA A 24 -15.32 26.20 -12.25
C ALA A 24 -15.68 25.81 -13.69
N ILE A 25 -16.72 26.43 -14.25
CA ILE A 25 -17.13 26.23 -15.65
C ILE A 25 -16.05 26.76 -16.62
N GLU A 26 -15.47 27.94 -16.33
CA GLU A 26 -14.38 28.49 -17.12
C GLU A 26 -13.12 27.63 -17.09
N LEU A 27 -12.74 27.12 -15.92
CA LEU A 27 -11.63 26.18 -15.77
C LEU A 27 -11.86 24.87 -16.53
N GLN A 28 -13.08 24.35 -16.51
CA GLN A 28 -13.44 23.16 -17.27
C GLN A 28 -13.37 23.39 -18.79
N ALA A 29 -13.69 24.59 -19.25
CA ALA A 29 -13.55 24.97 -20.66
C ALA A 29 -12.07 25.05 -21.07
N GLN A 30 -11.21 25.64 -20.23
CA GLN A 30 -9.76 25.70 -20.45
C GLN A 30 -9.13 24.29 -20.49
N ILE A 31 -9.54 23.40 -19.59
CA ILE A 31 -9.08 22.01 -19.58
C ILE A 31 -9.49 21.28 -20.87
N ARG A 32 -10.70 21.50 -21.38
CA ARG A 32 -11.13 20.94 -22.68
C ARG A 32 -10.27 21.45 -23.84
N THR A 33 -9.97 22.75 -23.86
CA THR A 33 -9.12 23.36 -24.89
C THR A 33 -7.69 22.84 -24.84
N LEU A 34 -7.11 22.66 -23.64
CA LEU A 34 -5.78 22.09 -23.47
C LEU A 34 -5.74 20.61 -23.89
N ARG A 35 -6.77 19.83 -23.60
CA ARG A 35 -6.88 18.42 -24.06
C ARG A 35 -6.97 18.33 -25.57
N SER A 36 -7.72 19.22 -26.22
CA SER A 36 -7.80 19.26 -27.69
C SER A 36 -6.46 19.62 -28.33
N LYS A 37 -5.71 20.59 -27.74
CA LYS A 37 -4.36 20.92 -28.21
C LYS A 37 -3.37 19.78 -28.01
N LEU A 38 -3.47 19.05 -26.90
CA LEU A 38 -2.63 17.88 -26.63
C LEU A 38 -2.88 16.78 -27.68
N HIS A 39 -4.16 16.51 -27.99
CA HIS A 39 -4.55 15.54 -29.02
C HIS A 39 -4.02 15.94 -30.40
N GLN A 40 -4.08 17.22 -30.77
CA GLN A 40 -3.52 17.74 -32.02
C GLN A 40 -2.00 17.56 -32.09
N LEU A 41 -1.29 17.77 -30.97
CA LEU A 41 0.15 17.54 -30.88
C LEU A 41 0.51 16.04 -30.97
N GLU A 42 -0.29 15.16 -30.37
CA GLU A 42 -0.14 13.71 -30.47
C GLU A 42 -0.39 13.23 -31.91
N GLU A 43 -1.41 13.76 -32.61
CA GLU A 43 -1.68 13.46 -34.01
C GLU A 43 -0.56 13.99 -34.93
N ALA A 44 -0.03 15.18 -34.68
CA ALA A 44 1.09 15.74 -35.42
C ALA A 44 2.39 14.94 -35.19
N SER A 45 2.60 14.42 -33.98
CA SER A 45 3.73 13.55 -33.64
C SER A 45 3.61 12.17 -34.28
N ASN A 46 2.40 11.62 -34.41
CA ASN A 46 2.14 10.34 -35.08
C ASN A 46 2.07 10.47 -36.62
N GLY A 47 1.82 11.67 -37.14
CA GLY A 47 1.80 11.96 -38.58
C GLY A 47 3.17 12.12 -39.23
N SER A 48 4.23 12.23 -38.43
CA SER A 48 5.61 12.36 -38.95
C SER A 48 6.35 11.04 -39.20
N ASN A 49 5.69 9.89 -39.08
CA ASN A 49 6.23 8.57 -39.33
C ASN A 49 5.57 7.82 -40.50
N LEU A 50 5.29 8.50 -41.60
CA LEU A 50 4.92 7.84 -42.87
C LEU A 50 5.40 8.68 -44.05
N SER A 51 6.66 8.55 -44.42
CA SER A 51 7.11 8.62 -45.83
C SER A 51 8.45 7.94 -45.96
N GLU A 52 8.44 6.62 -46.10
CA GLU A 52 9.49 5.93 -46.82
C GLU A 52 9.35 6.27 -48.32
N SER A 53 10.07 7.26 -48.75
CA SER A 53 10.34 7.45 -50.18
C SER A 53 11.67 6.80 -50.49
N SER A 54 11.57 5.73 -51.30
CA SER A 54 12.60 5.09 -52.06
C SER A 54 13.60 6.09 -52.67
N PHE A 55 14.85 6.02 -52.24
CA PHE A 55 15.99 6.53 -53.01
C PHE A 55 16.91 5.36 -53.38
N ASN A 56 16.73 4.89 -54.60
CA ASN A 56 17.76 4.16 -55.36
C ASN A 56 18.92 5.12 -55.64
N ILE A 57 20.11 4.80 -55.18
CA ILE A 57 21.37 5.37 -55.68
C ILE A 57 22.26 4.19 -56.13
N PRO A 58 22.84 4.27 -57.35
CA PRO A 58 23.50 3.14 -57.98
C PRO A 58 24.92 2.92 -57.45
N ILE A 59 25.28 1.66 -57.49
CA ILE A 59 26.64 1.14 -57.29
C ILE A 59 27.56 1.72 -58.37
N ASN A 60 28.65 2.38 -57.97
CA ASN A 60 29.84 2.53 -58.77
C ASN A 60 31.07 2.32 -57.89
N ASP A 61 31.72 1.20 -58.15
CA ASP A 61 33.12 0.94 -57.88
C ASP A 61 33.96 1.73 -58.89
N PRO A 62 35.09 2.35 -58.53
CA PRO A 62 36.32 1.82 -58.97
C PRO A 62 37.51 1.91 -57.99
N THR A 63 38.17 0.78 -57.87
CA THR A 63 39.63 0.55 -57.76
C THR A 63 40.52 1.79 -57.99
N SER A 64 41.52 1.96 -57.16
CA SER A 64 42.96 2.04 -57.41
C SER A 64 43.73 2.73 -56.28
N ASP A 65 44.63 2.03 -55.72
CA ASP A 65 46.08 2.17 -55.75
C ASP A 65 46.78 3.10 -54.76
N LEU A 66 47.76 2.46 -54.18
CA LEU A 66 49.16 2.82 -53.86
C LEU A 66 49.48 2.91 -52.33
N THR A 67 50.14 1.89 -51.88
CA THR A 67 51.55 1.43 -51.78
C THR A 67 52.36 2.03 -50.61
N PHE A 68 53.02 1.06 -49.94
CA PHE A 68 54.33 1.08 -49.25
C PHE A 68 54.47 1.86 -47.93
N VAL A 69 55.08 1.32 -46.87
CA VAL A 69 56.40 0.66 -46.72
C VAL A 69 56.48 -0.10 -45.37
N THR A 70 56.89 -1.32 -45.43
CA THR A 70 57.79 -2.18 -44.67
C THR A 70 58.14 -1.88 -43.20
N GLY A 71 58.14 -2.96 -42.42
CA GLY A 71 58.96 -3.12 -41.23
C GLY A 71 58.55 -4.32 -40.35
N THR A 72 59.09 -5.50 -40.62
CA THR A 72 59.19 -6.67 -39.72
C THR A 72 60.52 -6.65 -38.98
N PRO A 73 60.82 -7.43 -37.90
CA PRO A 73 60.16 -8.65 -37.42
C PRO A 73 60.16 -8.91 -35.89
N ALA A 74 59.47 -9.98 -35.55
CA ALA A 74 59.72 -10.95 -34.47
C ALA A 74 59.29 -10.59 -33.03
N GLN A 75 58.54 -11.35 -32.33
CA GLN A 75 58.62 -12.73 -31.89
C GLN A 75 57.41 -13.16 -31.08
N ASN A 76 56.98 -14.36 -31.31
CA ASN A 76 56.23 -15.32 -30.52
C ASN A 76 55.84 -14.97 -29.09
N THR A 77 54.52 -14.99 -28.80
CA THR A 77 54.00 -15.77 -27.68
C THR A 77 52.56 -16.22 -27.99
N SER A 78 52.39 -17.52 -28.03
CA SER A 78 51.16 -18.27 -28.14
C SER A 78 50.18 -17.88 -27.04
N LYS A 79 49.04 -17.27 -27.40
CA LYS A 79 47.81 -17.27 -26.57
C LYS A 79 46.72 -17.93 -27.39
N SER A 80 46.33 -19.11 -26.93
CA SER A 80 45.19 -19.86 -27.37
C SER A 80 43.93 -19.01 -27.28
N ASN A 81 43.43 -18.51 -28.40
CA ASN A 81 42.07 -18.01 -28.52
C ASN A 81 41.14 -19.22 -28.55
N SER A 82 40.61 -19.61 -27.38
CA SER A 82 39.42 -20.42 -27.34
C SER A 82 38.25 -19.51 -27.76
N ALA A 83 37.95 -19.50 -29.05
CA ALA A 83 36.66 -19.01 -29.52
C ALA A 83 35.59 -19.90 -28.88
N HIS A 84 34.90 -19.36 -27.86
CA HIS A 84 33.66 -19.96 -27.42
C HIS A 84 32.67 -19.87 -28.57
N THR A 85 32.59 -20.95 -29.33
CA THR A 85 31.50 -21.20 -30.26
C THR A 85 30.23 -21.23 -29.41
N ILE A 86 29.44 -20.14 -29.43
CA ILE A 86 28.10 -20.11 -28.83
C ILE A 86 27.27 -21.10 -29.64
N VAL A 87 27.20 -22.33 -29.20
CA VAL A 87 26.27 -23.32 -29.73
C VAL A 87 24.85 -22.76 -29.46
N PRO A 88 24.03 -22.54 -30.50
CA PRO A 88 22.67 -22.07 -30.29
C PRO A 88 21.95 -23.10 -29.43
N GLU A 89 21.51 -22.69 -28.24
CA GLU A 89 20.73 -23.54 -27.32
C GLU A 89 19.48 -24.01 -28.08
N ALA A 90 19.30 -25.31 -28.21
CA ALA A 90 18.22 -25.92 -29.00
C ALA A 90 16.85 -25.41 -28.51
N GLU A 91 15.98 -25.04 -29.43
CA GLU A 91 14.62 -24.63 -29.10
C GLU A 91 13.85 -25.79 -28.44
N LEU A 92 13.13 -25.46 -27.35
CA LEU A 92 12.29 -26.42 -26.66
C LEU A 92 11.19 -26.95 -27.58
N THR A 93 10.98 -28.25 -27.56
CA THR A 93 9.87 -28.90 -28.25
C THR A 93 8.53 -28.49 -27.64
N PRO A 94 7.40 -28.61 -28.34
CA PRO A 94 6.08 -28.30 -27.78
C PRO A 94 5.78 -29.05 -26.47
N LYS A 95 6.21 -30.29 -26.33
CA LYS A 95 6.05 -31.09 -25.12
C LYS A 95 6.87 -30.55 -23.95
N GLU A 96 8.11 -30.17 -24.20
CA GLU A 96 8.98 -29.56 -23.19
C GLU A 96 8.46 -28.18 -22.76
N LYS A 97 7.94 -27.38 -23.69
CA LYS A 97 7.28 -26.08 -23.37
C LYS A 97 6.10 -26.28 -22.42
N ILE A 98 5.25 -27.28 -22.67
CA ILE A 98 4.09 -27.59 -21.80
C ILE A 98 4.57 -28.08 -20.43
N ALA A 99 5.55 -28.98 -20.39
CA ALA A 99 6.09 -29.52 -19.14
C ALA A 99 6.72 -28.41 -18.28
N LEU A 100 7.52 -27.52 -18.88
CA LEU A 100 8.11 -26.36 -18.21
C LEU A 100 7.02 -25.43 -17.67
N PHE A 101 6.06 -25.06 -18.51
CA PHE A 101 4.97 -24.16 -18.13
C PHE A 101 4.14 -24.73 -16.97
N ARG A 102 3.77 -26.01 -17.06
CA ARG A 102 3.08 -26.74 -15.98
C ARG A 102 3.89 -26.73 -14.68
N SER A 103 5.22 -26.93 -14.76
CA SER A 103 6.08 -26.97 -13.57
C SER A 103 6.20 -25.62 -12.85
N LEU A 104 6.04 -24.50 -13.55
CA LEU A 104 6.07 -23.15 -12.98
C LEU A 104 4.69 -22.74 -12.46
N PHE A 105 3.65 -22.94 -13.27
CA PHE A 105 2.30 -22.46 -12.97
C PHE A 105 1.39 -23.58 -12.42
N SER A 106 1.96 -24.40 -11.54
CA SER A 106 1.23 -25.50 -10.90
C SER A 106 0.32 -24.95 -9.79
N GLY A 107 -0.94 -25.35 -9.81
CA GLY A 107 -1.93 -25.11 -8.77
C GLY A 107 -2.70 -26.39 -8.46
N ARG A 108 -3.93 -26.23 -7.98
CA ARG A 108 -4.83 -27.39 -7.79
C ARG A 108 -5.01 -28.14 -9.09
N THR A 109 -4.81 -29.44 -9.07
CA THR A 109 -4.87 -30.28 -10.27
C THR A 109 -6.28 -30.75 -10.59
N GLU A 110 -7.17 -30.79 -9.59
CA GLU A 110 -8.54 -31.27 -9.70
C GLU A 110 -9.52 -30.23 -10.26
N VAL A 111 -9.09 -28.95 -10.42
CA VAL A 111 -9.96 -27.87 -10.88
C VAL A 111 -9.17 -26.77 -11.57
N TYR A 112 -9.69 -26.24 -12.65
CA TYR A 112 -9.23 -25.02 -13.30
C TYR A 112 -10.41 -24.16 -13.71
N ALA A 113 -10.16 -22.92 -14.06
CA ALA A 113 -11.19 -22.04 -14.59
C ALA A 113 -10.87 -21.63 -16.02
N THR A 114 -11.90 -21.30 -16.78
CA THR A 114 -11.74 -20.64 -18.09
C THR A 114 -12.43 -19.29 -18.09
N ARG A 115 -11.86 -18.38 -18.88
CA ARG A 115 -12.45 -17.08 -19.11
C ARG A 115 -13.65 -17.20 -20.04
N TRP A 116 -14.68 -16.48 -19.72
CA TRP A 116 -15.87 -16.32 -20.57
C TRP A 116 -16.11 -14.84 -20.85
N THR A 117 -16.72 -14.54 -22.01
CA THR A 117 -17.20 -13.22 -22.35
C THR A 117 -18.66 -13.35 -22.82
N SER A 118 -19.56 -12.57 -22.26
CA SER A 118 -20.96 -12.53 -22.64
C SER A 118 -21.15 -11.71 -23.91
N LYS A 119 -22.30 -11.90 -24.57
CA LYS A 119 -22.70 -11.08 -25.74
C LYS A 119 -22.76 -9.56 -25.43
N MET A 120 -22.94 -9.19 -24.16
CA MET A 120 -22.97 -7.79 -23.68
C MET A 120 -21.59 -7.28 -23.19
N GLY A 121 -20.49 -7.93 -23.56
CA GLY A 121 -19.11 -7.53 -23.19
C GLY A 121 -18.68 -7.85 -21.77
N LYS A 122 -19.56 -8.33 -20.87
CA LYS A 122 -19.16 -8.77 -19.54
C LYS A 122 -18.27 -9.99 -19.63
N SER A 123 -17.20 -10.03 -18.88
CA SER A 123 -16.27 -11.16 -18.84
C SER A 123 -15.93 -11.55 -17.42
N GLY A 124 -15.49 -12.79 -17.24
CA GLY A 124 -15.10 -13.34 -15.94
C GLY A 124 -14.53 -14.74 -16.09
N TYR A 125 -14.18 -15.34 -14.98
CA TYR A 125 -13.69 -16.73 -14.94
C TYR A 125 -14.72 -17.60 -14.25
N SER A 126 -14.85 -18.84 -14.74
CA SER A 126 -15.69 -19.85 -14.12
C SER A 126 -14.93 -21.16 -13.99
N PRO A 127 -15.01 -21.85 -12.83
CA PRO A 127 -14.44 -23.18 -12.70
C PRO A 127 -15.09 -24.15 -13.69
N GLN A 128 -14.30 -25.02 -14.27
CA GLN A 128 -14.79 -26.05 -15.18
C GLN A 128 -15.42 -27.18 -14.37
N CYS A 129 -16.64 -27.50 -14.73
CA CYS A 129 -17.45 -28.51 -14.05
C CYS A 129 -18.22 -29.34 -15.09
N ALA A 130 -18.16 -30.66 -15.01
CA ALA A 130 -18.86 -31.56 -15.91
C ALA A 130 -20.40 -31.38 -15.85
N ASN A 131 -20.91 -30.94 -14.69
CA ASN A 131 -22.35 -30.70 -14.47
C ASN A 131 -22.78 -29.26 -14.81
N ARG A 132 -21.94 -28.46 -15.47
CA ARG A 132 -22.17 -27.01 -15.68
C ARG A 132 -23.47 -26.67 -16.40
N PHE A 133 -23.92 -27.56 -17.29
CA PHE A 133 -25.13 -27.34 -18.11
C PHE A 133 -26.27 -28.31 -17.75
N SER A 134 -26.15 -29.01 -16.63
CA SER A 134 -27.25 -29.86 -16.15
C SER A 134 -28.45 -28.99 -15.71
N PRO A 135 -29.68 -29.48 -15.78
CA PRO A 135 -30.88 -28.73 -15.38
C PRO A 135 -30.81 -28.18 -13.95
N ASN A 136 -30.10 -28.86 -13.07
CA ASN A 136 -29.94 -28.52 -11.64
C ASN A 136 -28.77 -27.58 -11.37
N CYS A 137 -28.05 -27.09 -12.40
CA CYS A 137 -26.92 -26.21 -12.23
C CYS A 137 -27.36 -24.77 -11.96
N THR A 138 -27.29 -24.33 -10.71
CA THR A 138 -27.61 -22.96 -10.28
C THR A 138 -26.53 -21.93 -10.63
N LYS A 139 -25.39 -22.35 -11.19
CA LYS A 139 -24.18 -21.54 -11.44
C LYS A 139 -23.54 -20.91 -10.18
N LYS A 140 -24.04 -21.24 -8.99
CA LYS A 140 -23.49 -20.84 -7.69
C LYS A 140 -22.57 -21.94 -7.16
N CYS A 141 -21.39 -22.08 -7.77
CA CYS A 141 -20.47 -23.21 -7.51
C CYS A 141 -20.05 -23.34 -6.03
N HIS A 142 -19.97 -22.24 -5.28
CA HIS A 142 -19.60 -22.26 -3.85
C HIS A 142 -20.66 -22.91 -2.96
N LEU A 143 -21.92 -22.93 -3.39
CA LEU A 143 -23.05 -23.57 -2.68
C LEU A 143 -23.48 -24.91 -3.29
N CYS A 144 -22.87 -25.33 -4.41
CA CYS A 144 -23.30 -26.48 -5.17
C CYS A 144 -22.83 -27.78 -4.50
N THR A 145 -23.75 -28.69 -4.19
CA THR A 145 -23.46 -30.01 -3.66
C THR A 145 -23.16 -31.04 -4.77
N GLN A 146 -23.55 -30.74 -6.02
CA GLN A 146 -23.38 -31.62 -7.19
C GLN A 146 -22.20 -31.16 -8.09
N ARG A 147 -21.27 -30.41 -7.56
CA ARG A 147 -20.10 -29.98 -8.31
C ARG A 147 -19.21 -31.18 -8.67
N ASN A 148 -18.90 -31.28 -9.96
CA ASN A 148 -17.99 -32.28 -10.50
C ASN A 148 -16.94 -31.54 -11.33
N TYR A 149 -15.84 -31.12 -10.66
CA TYR A 149 -14.80 -30.33 -11.31
C TYR A 149 -14.03 -31.19 -12.32
N VAL A 150 -13.58 -30.53 -13.39
CA VAL A 150 -12.77 -31.14 -14.43
C VAL A 150 -11.29 -30.97 -14.06
N PRO A 151 -10.52 -32.06 -13.97
CA PRO A 151 -9.12 -32.00 -13.64
C PRO A 151 -8.30 -31.36 -14.79
N ILE A 152 -7.16 -30.77 -14.43
CA ILE A 152 -6.23 -30.19 -15.39
C ILE A 152 -5.48 -31.30 -16.12
N SER A 153 -5.39 -31.20 -17.46
CA SER A 153 -4.62 -32.10 -18.31
C SER A 153 -3.55 -31.34 -19.10
N GLU A 154 -2.63 -32.04 -19.74
CA GLU A 154 -1.67 -31.43 -20.66
C GLU A 154 -2.35 -30.73 -21.83
N GLN A 155 -3.47 -31.31 -22.32
CA GLN A 155 -4.30 -30.70 -23.36
C GLN A 155 -4.87 -29.34 -22.91
N THR A 156 -5.18 -29.18 -21.63
CA THR A 156 -5.67 -27.90 -21.10
C THR A 156 -4.61 -26.81 -21.19
N TYR A 157 -3.35 -27.12 -20.83
CA TYR A 157 -2.24 -26.21 -21.01
C TYR A 157 -1.95 -25.92 -22.48
N PHE A 158 -1.99 -26.94 -23.33
CA PHE A 158 -1.82 -26.78 -24.78
C PHE A 158 -2.90 -25.87 -25.36
N ALA A 159 -4.17 -26.07 -25.02
CA ALA A 159 -5.28 -25.24 -25.48
C ALA A 159 -5.12 -23.77 -25.05
N HIS A 160 -4.60 -23.51 -23.84
CA HIS A 160 -4.29 -22.19 -23.36
C HIS A 160 -3.17 -21.51 -24.17
N LEU A 161 -2.03 -22.19 -24.34
CA LEU A 161 -0.88 -21.68 -25.09
C LEU A 161 -1.17 -21.47 -26.58
N LYS A 162 -2.12 -22.23 -27.14
CA LYS A 162 -2.65 -22.03 -28.51
C LYS A 162 -3.72 -20.94 -28.61
N GLY A 163 -4.18 -20.37 -27.48
CA GLY A 163 -5.20 -19.33 -27.46
C GLY A 163 -6.64 -19.83 -27.66
N GLN A 164 -6.87 -21.13 -27.61
CA GLN A 164 -8.21 -21.72 -27.72
C GLN A 164 -9.05 -21.43 -26.46
N ILE A 165 -8.39 -21.40 -25.31
CA ILE A 165 -8.98 -21.02 -24.03
C ILE A 165 -8.06 -20.05 -23.28
N VAL A 166 -8.63 -19.26 -22.38
CA VAL A 166 -7.86 -18.50 -21.39
C VAL A 166 -8.04 -19.20 -20.06
N MET A 167 -6.99 -19.89 -19.62
CA MET A 167 -6.99 -20.71 -18.41
C MET A 167 -6.59 -19.89 -17.19
N GLY A 168 -7.21 -20.18 -16.06
CA GLY A 168 -6.78 -19.73 -14.75
C GLY A 168 -6.64 -20.92 -13.79
N VAL A 169 -5.68 -20.83 -12.89
CA VAL A 169 -5.39 -21.86 -11.88
C VAL A 169 -5.66 -21.32 -10.48
N TYR A 170 -5.84 -22.26 -9.55
CA TYR A 170 -6.02 -21.99 -8.13
C TYR A 170 -4.72 -22.37 -7.40
N PRO A 171 -3.87 -21.39 -7.03
CA PRO A 171 -2.54 -21.67 -6.49
C PRO A 171 -2.54 -22.28 -5.10
N LEU A 172 -3.56 -22.01 -4.27
CA LEU A 172 -3.66 -22.54 -2.91
C LEU A 172 -4.12 -24.00 -2.92
N LEU A 173 -3.23 -24.90 -2.55
CA LEU A 173 -3.48 -26.34 -2.48
C LEU A 173 -4.29 -26.72 -1.23
N SER A 174 -4.86 -27.95 -1.21
CA SER A 174 -5.68 -28.45 -0.10
C SER A 174 -4.93 -28.55 1.24
N ASN A 175 -3.61 -28.72 1.20
CA ASN A 175 -2.71 -28.73 2.36
C ASN A 175 -2.20 -27.33 2.77
N ASN A 176 -2.81 -26.26 2.26
CA ASN A 176 -2.45 -24.86 2.51
C ASN A 176 -1.05 -24.46 1.99
N THR A 177 -0.50 -25.15 1.00
CA THR A 177 0.74 -24.80 0.33
C THR A 177 0.48 -24.24 -1.07
N CYS A 178 1.51 -23.67 -1.70
CA CYS A 178 1.50 -23.20 -3.08
C CYS A 178 2.89 -23.37 -3.73
N TYR A 179 2.93 -23.56 -5.05
CA TYR A 179 4.16 -23.64 -5.84
C TYR A 179 4.65 -22.26 -6.27
N PHE A 180 3.79 -21.29 -6.24
CA PHE A 180 4.11 -19.89 -6.53
C PHE A 180 3.20 -18.95 -5.75
N ALA A 181 3.68 -17.74 -5.59
CA ALA A 181 2.89 -16.60 -5.14
C ALA A 181 3.17 -15.41 -6.05
N LEU A 182 2.31 -14.41 -6.05
CA LEU A 182 2.55 -13.18 -6.83
C LEU A 182 2.01 -11.94 -6.14
N LEU A 183 2.58 -10.81 -6.53
CA LEU A 183 2.06 -9.46 -6.27
C LEU A 183 1.34 -8.99 -7.53
N ASP A 184 0.13 -8.50 -7.36
CA ASP A 184 -0.72 -7.95 -8.41
C ASP A 184 -0.78 -6.43 -8.26
N PHE A 185 -0.38 -5.72 -9.32
CA PHE A 185 -0.40 -4.26 -9.40
C PHE A 185 -1.24 -3.85 -10.59
N ASP A 186 -2.27 -3.09 -10.34
CA ASP A 186 -3.16 -2.51 -11.34
C ASP A 186 -3.16 -0.98 -11.24
N ASP A 187 -3.72 -0.26 -12.26
CA ASP A 187 -3.89 1.18 -12.27
C ASP A 187 -2.65 2.00 -12.70
N GLN A 188 -2.81 3.31 -12.81
CA GLN A 188 -1.90 4.24 -13.50
C GLN A 188 -0.43 4.23 -13.04
N ASN A 189 -0.15 3.84 -11.79
CA ASN A 189 1.20 3.87 -11.22
C ASN A 189 1.92 2.52 -11.20
N TRP A 190 1.38 1.48 -11.84
CA TRP A 190 1.90 0.12 -11.75
C TRP A 190 3.37 0.00 -12.20
N ARG A 191 3.78 0.78 -13.23
CA ARG A 191 5.18 0.77 -13.70
C ARG A 191 6.15 1.26 -12.65
N ARG A 192 5.84 2.39 -11.99
CA ARG A 192 6.67 2.96 -10.93
C ARG A 192 6.73 2.03 -9.72
N ASP A 193 5.57 1.59 -9.25
CA ASP A 193 5.46 0.78 -8.04
C ASP A 193 6.05 -0.62 -8.26
N GLY A 194 5.81 -1.23 -9.44
CA GLY A 194 6.40 -2.51 -9.84
C GLY A 194 7.92 -2.45 -9.93
N LYS A 195 8.49 -1.43 -10.60
CA LYS A 195 9.95 -1.20 -10.64
C LYS A 195 10.54 -1.02 -9.25
N ALA A 196 9.89 -0.27 -8.37
CA ALA A 196 10.36 -0.08 -6.99
C ALA A 196 10.46 -1.41 -6.23
N VAL A 197 9.46 -2.29 -6.40
CA VAL A 197 9.47 -3.62 -5.78
C VAL A 197 10.53 -4.53 -6.43
N LEU A 198 10.68 -4.53 -7.74
CA LEU A 198 11.72 -5.29 -8.45
C LEU A 198 13.12 -4.88 -7.98
N ASN A 199 13.41 -3.59 -7.90
CA ASN A 199 14.69 -3.08 -7.42
C ASN A 199 14.98 -3.55 -5.98
N THR A 200 13.99 -3.48 -5.09
CA THR A 200 14.14 -3.97 -3.72
C THR A 200 14.33 -5.50 -3.69
N ALA A 201 13.59 -6.24 -4.51
CA ALA A 201 13.72 -7.68 -4.61
C ALA A 201 15.12 -8.09 -5.10
N ARG A 202 15.71 -7.36 -6.07
CA ARG A 202 17.08 -7.59 -6.53
C ARG A 202 18.10 -7.34 -5.43
N GLN A 203 17.95 -6.26 -4.68
CA GLN A 203 18.81 -5.95 -3.54
C GLN A 203 18.76 -7.04 -2.46
N LEU A 204 17.59 -7.65 -2.26
CA LEU A 204 17.34 -8.71 -1.29
C LEU A 204 17.53 -10.12 -1.87
N CYS A 205 17.95 -10.24 -3.13
CA CYS A 205 18.11 -11.50 -3.87
C CYS A 205 16.84 -12.37 -3.91
N ILE A 206 15.66 -11.76 -3.83
CA ILE A 206 14.37 -12.43 -4.03
C ILE A 206 14.08 -12.52 -5.53
N PRO A 207 13.97 -13.74 -6.11
CA PRO A 207 13.88 -13.94 -7.55
C PRO A 207 12.46 -13.69 -8.08
N LEU A 208 12.03 -12.43 -8.12
CA LEU A 208 10.77 -12.08 -8.75
C LEU A 208 10.87 -12.10 -10.28
N VAL A 209 9.82 -12.56 -10.91
CA VAL A 209 9.68 -12.63 -12.37
C VAL A 209 8.52 -11.71 -12.78
N PRO A 210 8.80 -10.61 -13.49
CA PRO A 210 7.76 -9.67 -13.89
C PRO A 210 7.04 -10.10 -15.17
N GLU A 211 5.72 -9.94 -15.20
CA GLU A 211 4.83 -10.17 -16.34
C GLU A 211 3.84 -9.01 -16.45
N ILE A 212 3.72 -8.40 -17.61
CA ILE A 212 2.64 -7.43 -17.86
C ILE A 212 1.32 -8.18 -17.86
N SER A 213 0.37 -7.73 -17.04
CA SER A 213 -0.92 -8.36 -16.89
C SER A 213 -1.68 -8.45 -18.23
N ARG A 214 -2.68 -9.31 -18.29
CA ARG A 214 -3.48 -9.53 -19.51
C ARG A 214 -4.07 -8.25 -20.12
N SER A 215 -4.42 -7.28 -19.29
CA SER A 215 -5.01 -6.00 -19.72
C SER A 215 -4.01 -5.04 -20.35
N GLY A 216 -2.70 -5.24 -20.15
CA GLY A 216 -1.65 -4.30 -20.47
C GLY A 216 -1.50 -3.14 -19.46
N ASN A 217 -2.42 -3.02 -18.51
CA ASN A 217 -2.50 -1.92 -17.54
C ASN A 217 -2.15 -2.32 -16.10
N GLY A 218 -1.33 -3.36 -15.95
CA GLY A 218 -0.88 -3.84 -14.66
C GLY A 218 0.32 -4.75 -14.81
N ILE A 219 0.89 -5.18 -13.68
CA ILE A 219 2.03 -6.09 -13.63
C ILE A 219 1.83 -7.13 -12.54
N HIS A 220 2.13 -8.37 -12.86
CA HIS A 220 2.26 -9.46 -11.92
C HIS A 220 3.75 -9.68 -11.64
N LEU A 221 4.13 -9.70 -10.37
CA LEU A 221 5.49 -10.06 -9.95
C LEU A 221 5.44 -11.46 -9.32
N TRP A 222 5.83 -12.46 -10.09
CA TRP A 222 5.75 -13.87 -9.72
C TRP A 222 6.94 -14.28 -8.87
N LEU A 223 6.68 -15.04 -7.80
CA LEU A 223 7.66 -15.72 -6.98
C LEU A 223 7.42 -17.23 -7.05
N PHE A 224 8.35 -17.97 -7.61
CA PHE A 224 8.26 -19.43 -7.76
C PHE A 224 9.05 -20.13 -6.66
N PHE A 225 8.52 -21.23 -6.15
CA PHE A 225 9.16 -22.08 -5.15
C PHE A 225 9.64 -23.39 -5.78
N SER A 226 10.76 -23.92 -5.26
CA SER A 226 11.30 -25.22 -5.70
C SER A 226 10.38 -26.38 -5.24
N GLU A 227 9.72 -26.21 -4.09
CA GLU A 227 8.80 -27.15 -3.46
C GLU A 227 7.54 -26.44 -2.96
N PRO A 228 6.44 -27.18 -2.71
CA PRO A 228 5.24 -26.59 -2.14
C PRO A 228 5.53 -25.90 -0.81
N THR A 229 5.39 -24.59 -0.77
CA THR A 229 5.65 -23.74 0.39
C THR A 229 4.32 -23.32 1.03
N LEU A 230 4.27 -23.24 2.37
CA LEU A 230 3.08 -22.75 3.07
C LEU A 230 2.67 -21.38 2.55
N ALA A 231 1.39 -21.21 2.24
CA ALA A 231 0.86 -19.94 1.72
C ALA A 231 1.09 -18.77 2.70
N SER A 232 1.05 -19.03 4.01
CA SER A 232 1.41 -18.06 5.04
C SER A 232 2.87 -17.60 4.93
N THR A 233 3.80 -18.52 4.69
CA THR A 233 5.22 -18.21 4.47
C THR A 233 5.41 -17.39 3.19
N ALA A 234 4.82 -17.83 2.08
CA ALA A 234 4.88 -17.12 0.80
C ALA A 234 4.34 -15.68 0.92
N ARG A 235 3.22 -15.50 1.60
CA ARG A 235 2.63 -14.18 1.84
C ARG A 235 3.51 -13.29 2.73
N ARG A 236 4.06 -13.84 3.82
CA ARG A 236 4.98 -13.10 4.71
C ARG A 236 6.20 -12.59 3.96
N ILE A 237 6.78 -13.39 3.04
CA ILE A 237 7.90 -12.96 2.20
C ILE A 237 7.49 -11.74 1.37
N LEU A 238 6.38 -11.83 0.63
CA LEU A 238 5.91 -10.76 -0.24
C LEU A 238 5.47 -9.51 0.55
N GLU A 239 4.82 -9.69 1.71
CA GLU A 239 4.46 -8.58 2.62
C GLU A 239 5.70 -7.87 3.17
N ARG A 240 6.74 -8.64 3.52
CA ARG A 240 8.01 -8.08 3.98
C ARG A 240 8.70 -7.29 2.88
N LEU A 241 8.73 -7.85 1.66
CA LEU A 241 9.29 -7.18 0.49
C LEU A 241 8.58 -5.84 0.21
N LEU A 242 7.25 -5.82 0.20
CA LEU A 242 6.48 -4.57 0.06
C LEU A 242 6.82 -3.57 1.16
N SER A 243 6.96 -4.04 2.39
CA SER A 243 7.32 -3.20 3.53
C SER A 243 8.71 -2.59 3.37
N MET A 244 9.69 -3.37 2.94
CA MET A 244 11.06 -2.90 2.70
C MET A 244 11.14 -1.97 1.49
N THR A 245 10.36 -2.22 0.44
CA THR A 245 10.26 -1.30 -0.70
C THR A 245 9.78 0.08 -0.27
N MET A 246 8.73 0.14 0.54
CA MET A 246 8.23 1.42 1.06
C MET A 246 9.27 2.14 1.94
N LEU A 247 10.08 1.40 2.71
CA LEU A 247 11.18 1.96 3.49
C LEU A 247 12.28 2.54 2.61
N ASN A 248 12.75 1.74 1.64
CA ASN A 248 13.92 2.09 0.83
C ASN A 248 13.63 3.24 -0.16
N THR A 249 12.38 3.33 -0.63
CA THR A 249 11.99 4.33 -1.65
C THR A 249 11.36 5.58 -1.08
N GLY A 250 11.07 5.64 0.23
CA GLY A 250 10.29 6.72 0.83
C GLY A 250 8.83 6.76 0.36
N LEU A 251 8.37 5.78 -0.41
CA LEU A 251 6.98 5.68 -0.84
C LEU A 251 6.11 5.30 0.36
N ILE A 252 5.20 6.18 0.73
CA ILE A 252 4.26 5.96 1.84
C ILE A 252 3.25 4.87 1.48
N LYS A 253 2.92 4.75 0.20
CA LYS A 253 1.95 3.80 -0.34
C LYS A 253 2.38 3.36 -1.74
N LEU A 254 2.19 2.08 -2.02
CA LEU A 254 2.21 1.53 -3.37
C LEU A 254 0.75 1.56 -3.86
N ASN A 255 0.35 2.66 -4.49
CA ASN A 255 -1.05 2.94 -4.79
C ASN A 255 -1.66 1.97 -5.80
N SER A 256 -0.85 1.42 -6.70
CA SER A 256 -1.27 0.43 -7.71
C SER A 256 -1.28 -1.01 -7.19
N PHE A 257 -0.81 -1.26 -5.96
CA PHE A 257 -0.84 -2.59 -5.37
C PHE A 257 -2.27 -3.02 -5.05
N ASP A 258 -2.75 -4.09 -5.73
CA ASP A 258 -4.08 -4.65 -5.51
C ASP A 258 -4.05 -5.78 -4.48
N ARG A 259 -3.27 -6.84 -4.71
CA ARG A 259 -3.29 -8.01 -3.82
C ARG A 259 -2.04 -8.88 -3.89
N ILE A 260 -1.95 -9.80 -2.92
CA ILE A 260 -1.07 -10.98 -2.95
C ILE A 260 -1.92 -12.19 -3.33
N ILE A 261 -1.44 -13.04 -4.22
CA ILE A 261 -2.06 -14.33 -4.52
C ILE A 261 -1.07 -15.45 -4.15
N PRO A 262 -1.51 -16.47 -3.38
CA PRO A 262 -2.83 -16.63 -2.76
C PRO A 262 -3.13 -15.59 -1.67
N CYS A 263 -4.39 -15.14 -1.60
CA CYS A 263 -4.81 -14.13 -0.61
C CYS A 263 -5.03 -14.73 0.78
N GLN A 264 -5.05 -16.04 0.91
CA GLN A 264 -5.42 -16.76 2.12
C GLN A 264 -4.31 -17.68 2.57
N ASP A 265 -4.15 -17.84 3.89
CA ASP A 265 -3.20 -18.80 4.48
C ASP A 265 -3.76 -20.20 4.52
N LYS A 266 -5.08 -20.32 4.65
CA LYS A 266 -5.80 -21.60 4.72
C LYS A 266 -6.99 -21.58 3.78
N LEU A 267 -7.27 -22.73 3.21
CA LEU A 267 -8.43 -22.92 2.35
C LEU A 267 -9.67 -23.16 3.21
N PRO A 268 -10.71 -22.30 3.15
CA PRO A 268 -11.97 -22.57 3.83
C PRO A 268 -12.63 -23.85 3.30
N ASN A 269 -13.32 -24.58 4.18
CA ASN A 269 -14.02 -25.81 3.80
C ASN A 269 -14.95 -25.58 2.61
N GLY A 270 -14.80 -26.41 1.58
CA GLY A 270 -15.59 -26.32 0.35
C GLY A 270 -15.21 -25.20 -0.62
N SER A 271 -14.25 -24.35 -0.29
CA SER A 271 -13.70 -23.33 -1.20
C SER A 271 -12.63 -23.93 -2.12
N ILE A 272 -12.46 -23.33 -3.29
CA ILE A 272 -11.37 -23.63 -4.23
C ILE A 272 -10.25 -22.59 -4.19
N GLY A 273 -10.40 -21.53 -3.40
CA GLY A 273 -9.40 -20.46 -3.25
C GLY A 273 -9.47 -19.37 -4.32
N ASN A 274 -8.45 -18.52 -4.33
CA ASN A 274 -8.31 -17.46 -5.31
C ASN A 274 -7.83 -18.01 -6.64
N LEU A 275 -8.28 -17.37 -7.71
CA LEU A 275 -7.88 -17.67 -9.08
C LEU A 275 -6.81 -16.68 -9.54
N VAL A 276 -5.85 -17.17 -10.34
CA VAL A 276 -4.98 -16.34 -11.16
C VAL A 276 -5.03 -16.80 -12.62
N ALA A 277 -5.14 -15.86 -13.53
CA ALA A 277 -5.07 -16.12 -14.96
C ALA A 277 -3.63 -16.46 -15.35
N LEU A 278 -3.42 -17.49 -16.17
CA LEU A 278 -2.09 -17.85 -16.61
C LEU A 278 -1.57 -16.87 -17.67
N PRO A 279 -0.23 -16.61 -17.69
CA PRO A 279 0.42 -15.73 -18.67
C PRO A 279 0.52 -16.36 -20.05
N MET A 280 1.14 -15.65 -20.99
CA MET A 280 1.41 -16.07 -22.37
C MET A 280 0.14 -16.32 -23.20
N GLN A 281 -0.89 -15.52 -23.00
CA GLN A 281 -2.14 -15.59 -23.76
C GLN A 281 -1.96 -14.95 -25.14
N PRO A 282 -2.10 -15.70 -26.27
CA PRO A 282 -1.82 -15.17 -27.60
C PRO A 282 -2.60 -13.90 -27.98
N ALA A 283 -3.89 -13.86 -27.64
CA ALA A 283 -4.73 -12.70 -27.93
C ALA A 283 -4.29 -11.42 -27.18
N SER A 284 -3.82 -11.54 -25.95
CA SER A 284 -3.36 -10.41 -25.14
C SER A 284 -1.97 -9.95 -25.56
N LYS A 285 -1.12 -10.87 -26.02
CA LYS A 285 0.22 -10.57 -26.51
C LYS A 285 0.21 -9.58 -27.67
N GLN A 286 -0.79 -9.64 -28.54
CA GLN A 286 -0.95 -8.71 -29.67
C GLN A 286 -1.10 -7.24 -29.23
N HIS A 287 -1.52 -7.01 -27.98
CA HIS A 287 -1.71 -5.69 -27.38
C HIS A 287 -0.69 -5.40 -26.25
N GLY A 288 0.44 -6.13 -26.21
CA GLY A 288 1.50 -5.96 -25.21
C GLY A 288 1.16 -6.45 -23.81
N GLY A 289 0.06 -7.22 -23.64
CA GLY A 289 -0.32 -7.85 -22.38
C GLY A 289 0.04 -9.34 -22.33
N SER A 290 0.04 -9.91 -21.11
CA SER A 290 0.35 -11.32 -20.85
C SER A 290 1.73 -11.75 -21.36
N VAL A 291 2.74 -10.87 -21.19
CA VAL A 291 4.12 -11.03 -21.64
C VAL A 291 5.10 -10.84 -20.51
N PHE A 292 6.14 -11.66 -20.48
CA PHE A 292 7.24 -11.48 -19.55
C PHE A 292 8.12 -10.32 -19.97
N VAL A 293 8.62 -9.60 -18.99
CA VAL A 293 9.48 -8.43 -19.17
C VAL A 293 10.74 -8.57 -18.31
N ASP A 294 11.76 -7.79 -18.65
CA ASP A 294 12.95 -7.64 -17.81
C ASP A 294 12.71 -6.65 -16.66
N ASP A 295 13.75 -6.37 -15.88
CA ASP A 295 13.67 -5.44 -14.74
C ASP A 295 13.41 -3.99 -15.16
N GLU A 296 13.72 -3.66 -16.41
CA GLU A 296 13.45 -2.36 -17.03
C GLU A 296 12.08 -2.27 -17.69
N LEU A 297 11.31 -3.36 -17.61
CA LEU A 297 9.99 -3.56 -18.21
C LEU A 297 9.98 -3.65 -19.74
N ASN A 298 11.11 -4.02 -20.36
CA ASN A 298 11.16 -4.35 -21.77
C ASN A 298 10.67 -5.79 -22.01
N ILE A 299 9.95 -6.01 -23.10
CA ILE A 299 9.39 -7.33 -23.42
C ILE A 299 10.53 -8.30 -23.75
N ILE A 300 10.48 -9.48 -23.14
CA ILE A 300 11.44 -10.56 -23.38
C ILE A 300 11.08 -11.29 -24.69
N GLU A 301 11.93 -11.18 -25.71
CA GLU A 301 11.69 -11.77 -27.02
C GLU A 301 11.65 -13.31 -27.00
N ARG A 302 12.49 -13.93 -26.17
CA ARG A 302 12.61 -15.39 -26.02
C ARG A 302 12.06 -15.88 -24.69
N PRO A 303 10.73 -15.83 -24.46
CA PRO A 303 10.15 -16.10 -23.14
C PRO A 303 10.40 -17.53 -22.66
N TRP A 304 10.46 -18.52 -23.53
CA TRP A 304 10.72 -19.91 -23.16
C TRP A 304 12.14 -20.12 -22.62
N HIS A 305 13.12 -19.44 -23.21
CA HIS A 305 14.50 -19.44 -22.73
C HIS A 305 14.60 -18.76 -21.36
N HIS A 306 13.88 -17.66 -21.18
CA HIS A 306 13.78 -16.97 -19.89
C HIS A 306 13.14 -17.87 -18.82
N LEU A 307 11.99 -18.49 -19.12
CA LEU A 307 11.28 -19.36 -18.19
C LEU A 307 12.13 -20.58 -17.76
N LYS A 308 12.96 -21.12 -18.65
CA LYS A 308 13.87 -22.23 -18.32
C LYS A 308 14.93 -21.83 -17.28
N LYS A 309 15.33 -20.55 -17.26
CA LYS A 309 16.39 -20.01 -16.38
C LYS A 309 15.84 -19.40 -15.07
N ILE A 310 14.53 -19.42 -14.85
CA ILE A 310 13.93 -18.87 -13.65
C ILE A 310 14.46 -19.58 -12.40
N LYS A 311 15.01 -18.77 -11.48
CA LYS A 311 15.38 -19.25 -10.15
C LYS A 311 14.10 -19.44 -9.31
N ARG A 312 14.02 -20.59 -8.63
CA ARG A 312 12.96 -20.91 -7.68
C ARG A 312 13.50 -20.79 -6.27
N LEU A 313 12.75 -20.17 -5.38
CA LEU A 313 13.14 -20.01 -3.99
C LEU A 313 12.96 -21.34 -3.25
N THR A 314 13.99 -21.79 -2.55
CA THR A 314 13.90 -22.98 -1.71
C THR A 314 13.25 -22.67 -0.36
N PRO A 315 12.65 -23.67 0.35
CA PRO A 315 12.11 -23.45 1.70
C PRO A 315 13.13 -22.88 2.67
N ASP A 316 14.39 -23.33 2.61
CA ASP A 316 15.46 -22.83 3.48
C ASP A 316 15.82 -21.37 3.18
N GLU A 317 15.86 -20.98 1.90
CA GLU A 317 16.07 -19.57 1.51
C GLU A 317 14.90 -18.70 1.98
N ALA A 318 13.67 -19.19 1.88
CA ALA A 318 12.47 -18.53 2.37
C ALA A 318 12.50 -18.30 3.89
N HIS A 319 12.85 -19.33 4.65
CA HIS A 319 12.98 -19.24 6.11
C HIS A 319 14.13 -18.32 6.53
N ARG A 320 15.28 -18.41 5.88
CA ARG A 320 16.42 -17.51 6.14
C ARG A 320 16.05 -16.06 5.91
N PHE A 321 15.43 -15.74 4.79
CA PHE A 321 14.96 -14.38 4.49
C PHE A 321 14.04 -13.82 5.58
N LEU A 322 13.07 -14.62 6.04
CA LEU A 322 12.14 -14.18 7.08
C LEU A 322 12.83 -13.97 8.42
N ASN A 323 13.70 -14.89 8.84
CA ASN A 323 14.42 -14.81 10.12
C ASN A 323 15.37 -13.60 10.16
N GLN A 324 16.15 -13.36 9.11
CA GLN A 324 17.05 -12.20 9.02
C GLN A 324 16.29 -10.88 9.09
N THR A 325 15.14 -10.81 8.44
CA THR A 325 14.34 -9.58 8.45
C THR A 325 13.55 -9.37 9.74
N GLU A 326 13.30 -10.40 10.54
CA GLU A 326 12.72 -10.28 11.88
C GLU A 326 13.75 -9.84 12.92
N GLN A 327 14.98 -10.32 12.84
CA GLN A 327 16.08 -9.91 13.71
C GLN A 327 16.48 -8.45 13.50
N ALA A 328 16.47 -7.96 12.26
CA ALA A 328 16.70 -6.54 11.96
C ALA A 328 15.63 -5.60 12.54
N SER A 329 14.43 -6.11 12.84
CA SER A 329 13.36 -5.32 13.49
C SER A 329 13.41 -5.38 15.03
N SER A 330 14.16 -6.32 15.62
CA SER A 330 14.29 -6.52 17.07
C SER A 330 15.64 -6.09 17.64
N GLN A 331 16.64 -5.84 16.80
CA GLN A 331 17.97 -5.38 17.27
C GLN A 331 18.07 -3.85 17.26
N SER A 332 17.31 -3.20 18.12
CA SER A 332 17.71 -1.93 18.75
C SER A 332 18.11 -2.17 20.22
N SER A 333 18.75 -3.30 20.55
CA SER A 333 19.40 -3.46 21.86
C SER A 333 20.55 -4.45 21.72
N SER A 334 21.74 -3.87 21.91
CA SER A 334 23.07 -4.46 22.06
C SER A 334 23.13 -5.88 22.63
N THR A 335 23.92 -6.75 22.02
CA THR A 335 25.01 -7.45 22.74
C THR A 335 26.01 -8.02 21.75
N LYS A 336 27.26 -7.72 21.99
CA LYS A 336 28.44 -8.32 21.36
C LYS A 336 28.52 -9.80 21.74
N VAL A 337 28.79 -10.66 20.77
CA VAL A 337 29.47 -11.93 21.01
C VAL A 337 30.64 -12.00 20.02
N ASP A 338 31.85 -11.94 20.60
CA ASP A 338 33.07 -12.39 19.96
C ASP A 338 32.97 -13.91 19.77
N ASP A 339 33.28 -14.42 18.59
CA ASP A 339 34.34 -15.43 18.39
C ASP A 339 34.49 -15.74 16.89
N CYS A 340 35.76 -15.84 16.51
CA CYS A 340 36.30 -16.14 15.19
C CYS A 340 35.87 -17.51 14.70
N GLU A 341 35.46 -17.63 13.40
CA GLU A 341 35.97 -18.65 12.50
C GLU A 341 35.43 -18.46 11.07
N PHE A 342 36.36 -18.52 10.11
CA PHE A 342 36.18 -18.61 8.66
C PHE A 342 35.13 -17.71 8.02
N ILE A 343 35.58 -16.56 7.55
CA ILE A 343 34.82 -15.65 6.66
C ILE A 343 34.68 -16.34 5.30
N LEU A 344 33.64 -17.17 5.17
CA LEU A 344 33.02 -17.41 3.89
C LEU A 344 32.31 -16.10 3.54
N GLU A 345 32.59 -15.51 2.37
CA GLU A 345 31.82 -14.36 1.90
C GLU A 345 30.33 -14.69 2.02
N PRO A 346 29.53 -13.82 2.69
CA PRO A 346 28.11 -14.09 2.86
C PRO A 346 27.47 -14.22 1.48
N LEU A 347 26.68 -15.26 1.33
CA LEU A 347 25.90 -15.47 0.11
C LEU A 347 25.09 -14.21 -0.19
N PRO A 348 24.79 -13.88 -1.47
CA PRO A 348 24.12 -12.63 -1.84
C PRO A 348 22.85 -12.30 -1.04
N TRP A 349 22.12 -13.33 -0.56
CA TRP A 349 20.92 -13.19 0.28
C TRP A 349 21.22 -13.08 1.79
N GLU A 350 22.46 -13.30 2.20
CA GLU A 350 22.95 -13.12 3.57
C GLU A 350 23.50 -11.70 3.79
N ARG A 351 23.68 -10.94 2.71
CA ARG A 351 24.00 -9.53 2.81
C ARG A 351 22.82 -8.83 3.47
N THR A 352 22.94 -8.58 4.76
CA THR A 352 22.05 -7.67 5.47
C THR A 352 22.12 -6.33 4.75
N ILE A 353 21.06 -5.97 4.04
CA ILE A 353 20.86 -4.59 3.67
C ILE A 353 20.56 -3.91 5.00
N SER A 354 21.58 -3.33 5.59
CA SER A 354 21.38 -2.39 6.68
C SER A 354 20.39 -1.36 6.15
N PRO A 355 19.22 -1.18 6.78
CA PRO A 355 18.34 -0.11 6.39
C PRO A 355 19.21 1.15 6.33
N LYS A 356 19.09 1.92 5.24
CA LYS A 356 19.83 3.19 5.13
C LYS A 356 19.66 3.91 6.46
N PRO A 357 20.76 4.35 7.10
CA PRO A 357 20.67 5.02 8.38
C PRO A 357 19.65 6.15 8.25
N LEU A 358 18.78 6.28 9.24
CA LEU A 358 17.84 7.39 9.26
C LEU A 358 18.65 8.63 9.64
N GLU A 359 18.69 9.58 8.74
CA GLU A 359 19.45 10.83 8.89
C GLU A 359 18.51 12.01 8.71
N ILE A 360 18.82 13.11 9.35
CA ILE A 360 18.20 14.42 9.09
C ILE A 360 18.80 15.02 7.83
N ALA A 361 18.15 16.04 7.29
CA ALA A 361 18.65 16.74 6.11
C ALA A 361 20.06 17.30 6.37
N PRO A 362 20.97 17.30 5.36
CA PRO A 362 22.28 17.91 5.50
C PRO A 362 22.12 19.38 5.89
N ASN A 363 22.99 19.88 6.79
CA ASN A 363 22.99 21.23 7.38
C ASN A 363 22.03 21.44 8.58
N ILE A 364 21.31 20.42 9.03
CA ILE A 364 20.48 20.47 10.23
C ILE A 364 21.22 19.79 11.37
N GLN A 365 21.38 20.48 12.52
CA GLN A 365 22.05 19.92 13.71
C GLN A 365 21.10 19.14 14.61
N ALA A 366 19.84 19.53 14.67
CA ALA A 366 18.80 18.90 15.45
C ALA A 366 17.44 19.09 14.78
N LEU A 367 16.61 18.06 14.83
CA LEU A 367 15.24 18.07 14.31
C LEU A 367 14.32 18.83 15.27
N THR A 368 13.46 19.70 14.76
CA THR A 368 12.48 20.42 15.55
C THR A 368 11.13 19.71 15.53
N ILE A 369 10.65 19.26 16.68
CA ILE A 369 9.32 18.68 16.89
C ILE A 369 8.44 19.71 17.57
N ARG A 370 7.57 20.38 16.83
CA ARG A 370 6.58 21.25 17.45
C ARG A 370 5.39 20.43 17.92
N LEU A 371 5.14 20.46 19.21
CA LEU A 371 4.01 19.81 19.88
C LEU A 371 2.89 20.82 20.12
N ASP A 372 1.77 20.63 19.43
CA ASP A 372 0.57 21.43 19.57
C ASP A 372 -0.67 20.50 19.60
N ASN A 373 -1.71 20.74 18.82
CA ASN A 373 -2.81 19.79 18.59
C ASN A 373 -2.36 18.52 17.86
N ALA A 374 -1.18 18.53 17.24
CA ALA A 374 -0.49 17.43 16.59
C ALA A 374 1.03 17.58 16.79
N LEU A 375 1.80 16.65 16.23
CA LEU A 375 3.26 16.78 16.10
C LEU A 375 3.55 17.33 14.71
N TYR A 376 4.29 18.41 14.64
CA TYR A 376 4.69 19.06 13.41
C TYR A 376 6.19 18.92 13.22
N PHE A 377 6.60 18.39 12.07
CA PHE A 377 7.99 18.30 11.64
C PHE A 377 8.15 19.12 10.37
N ARG A 378 9.18 19.94 10.26
CA ARG A 378 9.45 20.70 9.04
C ARG A 378 9.88 19.73 7.93
N ALA A 379 9.23 19.80 6.78
CA ALA A 379 9.52 18.89 5.66
C ALA A 379 10.97 19.02 5.16
N GLU A 380 11.53 20.22 5.22
CA GLU A 380 12.91 20.53 4.83
C GLU A 380 13.98 19.89 5.74
N GLU A 381 13.64 19.59 6.99
CA GLU A 381 14.53 18.94 7.96
C GLU A 381 14.56 17.40 7.78
N LEU A 382 13.61 16.84 7.02
CA LEU A 382 13.42 15.39 6.89
C LEU A 382 14.01 14.85 5.60
N THR A 383 14.83 13.82 5.72
CA THR A 383 15.14 12.95 4.56
C THR A 383 13.95 12.06 4.22
N ALA A 384 13.87 11.58 2.97
CA ALA A 384 12.79 10.70 2.53
C ALA A 384 12.68 9.41 3.39
N PRO A 385 13.78 8.73 3.78
CA PRO A 385 13.72 7.58 4.68
C PRO A 385 13.17 7.93 6.07
N LEU A 386 13.61 9.04 6.66
CA LEU A 386 13.15 9.50 7.98
C LEU A 386 11.67 9.89 7.96
N SER A 387 11.24 10.63 6.93
CA SER A 387 9.82 10.96 6.73
C SER A 387 8.96 9.71 6.63
N SER A 388 9.39 8.71 5.85
CA SER A 388 8.68 7.44 5.71
C SER A 388 8.60 6.66 7.03
N ALA A 389 9.69 6.63 7.81
CA ALA A 389 9.72 5.98 9.10
C ALA A 389 8.78 6.65 10.11
N LEU A 390 8.75 7.99 10.15
CA LEU A 390 7.83 8.76 11.00
C LEU A 390 6.37 8.52 10.61
N VAL A 391 6.03 8.54 9.32
CA VAL A 391 4.67 8.26 8.83
C VAL A 391 4.20 6.86 9.25
N ARG A 392 5.09 5.87 9.28
CA ARG A 392 4.77 4.52 9.72
C ARG A 392 4.29 4.46 11.16
N LEU A 393 4.80 5.30 12.04
CA LEU A 393 4.35 5.37 13.45
C LEU A 393 2.87 5.72 13.56
N ALA A 394 2.34 6.46 12.57
CA ALA A 394 0.94 6.87 12.49
C ALA A 394 0.13 6.04 11.48
N THR A 395 0.62 4.87 11.08
CA THR A 395 0.00 4.02 10.06
C THR A 395 -0.33 2.66 10.63
N ILE A 396 -1.57 2.21 10.44
CA ILE A 396 -2.05 0.90 10.88
C ILE A 396 -2.55 0.07 9.70
N SER A 397 -2.51 -1.25 9.85
CA SER A 397 -3.16 -2.16 8.90
C SER A 397 -4.68 -2.01 8.97
N ASN A 398 -5.32 -1.97 7.81
CA ASN A 398 -6.79 -1.84 7.72
C ASN A 398 -7.47 -3.20 7.88
N PRO A 399 -8.17 -3.47 9.01
CA PRO A 399 -8.83 -4.76 9.22
C PRO A 399 -9.92 -5.06 8.16
N ASN A 400 -10.56 -4.02 7.63
CA ASN A 400 -11.61 -4.19 6.62
C ASN A 400 -11.04 -4.62 5.28
N TRP A 401 -9.85 -4.15 4.92
CA TRP A 401 -9.16 -4.59 3.71
C TRP A 401 -8.91 -6.10 3.76
N TYR A 402 -8.36 -6.61 4.88
CA TYR A 402 -8.13 -8.05 5.07
C TYR A 402 -9.43 -8.86 5.07
N LYS A 403 -10.50 -8.35 5.70
CA LYS A 403 -11.83 -9.00 5.65
C LYS A 403 -12.36 -9.07 4.22
N THR A 404 -12.22 -8.00 3.44
CA THR A 404 -12.67 -7.96 2.04
C THR A 404 -11.90 -8.95 1.19
N GLN A 405 -10.58 -9.03 1.35
CA GLN A 405 -9.73 -10.01 0.68
C GLN A 405 -10.11 -11.45 1.06
N PHE A 406 -10.32 -11.72 2.35
CA PHE A 406 -10.74 -13.02 2.84
C PHE A 406 -12.10 -13.44 2.29
N SER A 407 -13.02 -12.51 2.12
CA SER A 407 -14.38 -12.75 1.61
C SER A 407 -14.46 -12.80 0.08
N HIS A 408 -13.33 -12.72 -0.64
CA HIS A 408 -13.28 -12.64 -2.11
C HIS A 408 -14.12 -11.52 -2.74
N LEU A 409 -14.41 -10.47 -1.97
CA LEU A 409 -15.13 -9.32 -2.48
C LEU A 409 -14.17 -8.42 -3.27
N PRO A 410 -14.61 -7.85 -4.39
CA PRO A 410 -13.78 -6.94 -5.15
C PRO A 410 -13.42 -5.71 -4.31
N VAL A 411 -12.15 -5.36 -4.27
CA VAL A 411 -11.64 -4.12 -3.66
C VAL A 411 -12.16 -2.90 -4.41
N TRP A 412 -12.52 -3.10 -5.67
CA TRP A 412 -13.08 -2.10 -6.56
C TRP A 412 -14.60 -2.19 -6.61
N LYS A 413 -15.28 -1.07 -6.40
CA LYS A 413 -16.73 -0.96 -6.58
C LYS A 413 -17.01 0.11 -7.64
N ASN A 414 -17.69 -0.30 -8.74
CA ASN A 414 -18.13 0.59 -9.83
C ASN A 414 -17.00 1.36 -10.55
N GLY A 415 -15.83 0.73 -10.78
CA GLY A 415 -14.72 1.38 -11.48
C GLY A 415 -14.03 2.50 -10.72
N SER A 416 -14.41 2.72 -9.46
CA SER A 416 -13.76 3.68 -8.56
C SER A 416 -13.15 2.95 -7.37
N TYR A 417 -11.91 3.28 -7.09
CA TYR A 417 -11.21 2.78 -5.90
C TYR A 417 -11.93 3.25 -4.65
N ASN A 418 -12.44 2.31 -3.86
CA ASN A 418 -13.10 2.65 -2.62
C ASN A 418 -12.05 3.15 -1.62
N LYS A 419 -12.01 4.46 -1.36
CA LYS A 419 -11.06 5.09 -0.42
C LYS A 419 -11.03 4.43 0.97
N LEU A 420 -12.07 3.70 1.34
CA LEU A 420 -12.17 2.96 2.60
C LEU A 420 -11.44 1.61 2.59
N ASN A 421 -10.98 1.14 1.43
CA ASN A 421 -10.39 -0.19 1.27
C ASN A 421 -8.87 -0.16 1.05
N HIS A 422 -8.17 0.88 1.45
CA HIS A 422 -6.70 0.87 1.47
C HIS A 422 -6.19 -0.18 2.46
N ARG A 423 -5.11 -0.88 2.09
CA ARG A 423 -4.43 -1.85 2.97
C ARG A 423 -3.98 -1.22 4.29
N PHE A 424 -3.57 0.04 4.22
CA PHE A 424 -3.12 0.81 5.37
C PHE A 424 -3.98 2.06 5.57
N ILE A 425 -4.28 2.34 6.82
CA ILE A 425 -4.88 3.60 7.25
C ILE A 425 -3.75 4.42 7.87
N THR A 426 -3.44 5.57 7.29
CA THR A 426 -2.48 6.51 7.86
C THR A 426 -3.18 7.72 8.42
N TYR A 427 -2.80 8.10 9.62
CA TYR A 427 -3.22 9.35 10.28
C TYR A 427 -2.17 10.45 10.12
N ALA A 428 -1.03 10.16 9.49
CA ALA A 428 -0.05 11.16 9.09
C ALA A 428 -0.60 12.00 7.93
N ARG A 429 -0.22 13.28 7.92
CA ARG A 429 -0.55 14.22 6.83
C ARG A 429 0.73 14.87 6.36
N SER A 430 0.97 14.87 5.06
CA SER A 430 2.09 15.57 4.44
C SER A 430 1.58 16.82 3.75
N LEU A 431 2.07 17.96 4.17
CA LEU A 431 1.88 19.26 3.54
C LEU A 431 3.23 19.70 2.94
N PRO A 432 3.26 20.66 2.02
CA PRO A 432 4.52 21.09 1.40
C PRO A 432 5.61 21.47 2.41
N GLN A 433 5.26 22.09 3.53
CA GLN A 433 6.18 22.56 4.57
C GLN A 433 6.23 21.68 5.82
N TRP A 434 5.27 20.77 6.02
CA TRP A 434 5.08 20.05 7.27
C TRP A 434 4.73 18.59 7.07
N LEU A 435 5.37 17.72 7.83
CA LEU A 435 4.86 16.40 8.15
C LEU A 435 4.14 16.48 9.50
N ILE A 436 2.87 16.09 9.52
CA ILE A 436 2.00 16.19 10.71
C ILE A 436 1.63 14.79 11.17
N LEU A 437 1.89 14.48 12.43
CA LEU A 437 1.54 13.22 13.07
C LEU A 437 0.61 13.44 14.27
N PRO A 438 -0.24 12.46 14.61
CA PRO A 438 -1.02 12.52 15.84
C PRO A 438 -0.14 12.63 17.09
N ARG A 439 -0.57 13.40 18.12
CA ARG A 439 0.18 13.54 19.39
C ARG A 439 0.52 12.22 20.05
N GLY A 440 -0.35 11.22 19.92
CA GLY A 440 -0.20 9.90 20.55
C GLY A 440 1.06 9.13 20.13
N VAL A 441 1.73 9.52 19.05
CA VAL A 441 2.97 8.86 18.60
C VAL A 441 4.25 9.56 19.06
N LEU A 442 4.18 10.61 19.89
CA LEU A 442 5.35 11.37 20.34
C LEU A 442 6.43 10.47 20.97
N GLU A 443 6.07 9.62 21.91
CA GLU A 443 7.04 8.75 22.58
C GLU A 443 7.65 7.71 21.62
N ASN A 444 6.86 7.24 20.65
CA ASN A 444 7.39 6.36 19.60
C ASN A 444 8.32 7.11 18.64
N ALA A 445 8.00 8.37 18.33
CA ALA A 445 8.87 9.22 17.52
C ALA A 445 10.20 9.48 18.23
N LYS A 446 10.18 9.82 19.53
CA LYS A 446 11.40 9.96 20.34
C LYS A 446 12.24 8.69 20.33
N LYS A 447 11.64 7.52 20.61
CA LYS A 447 12.34 6.22 20.56
C LYS A 447 12.96 5.94 19.19
N LEU A 448 12.27 6.28 18.10
CA LEU A 448 12.80 6.13 16.75
C LEU A 448 14.03 7.03 16.53
N LEU A 449 13.96 8.29 16.96
CA LEU A 449 15.04 9.26 16.80
C LEU A 449 16.25 8.91 17.69
N ASP A 450 16.00 8.57 18.95
CA ASP A 450 17.04 8.12 19.90
C ASP A 450 17.76 6.86 19.40
N GLY A 451 17.01 5.87 18.90
CA GLY A 451 17.56 4.63 18.34
C GLY A 451 18.40 4.82 17.07
N ASN A 452 18.29 5.97 16.40
CA ASN A 452 19.11 6.34 15.24
C ASN A 452 20.10 7.48 15.53
N ASN A 453 20.31 7.82 16.81
CA ASN A 453 21.19 8.90 17.25
C ASN A 453 20.88 10.27 16.63
N ILE A 454 19.61 10.54 16.32
CA ILE A 454 19.15 11.80 15.76
C ILE A 454 18.82 12.76 16.91
N ARG A 455 19.52 13.90 16.95
CA ARG A 455 19.23 14.96 17.93
C ARG A 455 17.90 15.63 17.58
N TYR A 456 17.10 15.95 18.58
CA TYR A 456 15.84 16.68 18.41
C TYR A 456 15.56 17.61 19.58
N VAL A 457 14.75 18.63 19.31
CA VAL A 457 14.19 19.55 20.31
C VAL A 457 12.67 19.47 20.22
N VAL A 458 12.00 19.37 21.37
CA VAL A 458 10.53 19.41 21.44
C VAL A 458 10.11 20.81 21.89
N GLU A 459 9.47 21.53 20.99
CA GLU A 459 8.85 22.83 21.28
C GLU A 459 7.38 22.61 21.65
N ASP A 460 7.08 22.66 22.94
CA ASP A 460 5.71 22.52 23.44
C ASP A 460 4.97 23.86 23.35
N THR A 461 4.10 23.96 22.35
CA THR A 461 3.27 25.16 22.11
C THR A 461 1.80 24.93 22.47
N ARG A 462 1.51 23.87 23.21
CA ARG A 462 0.14 23.56 23.62
C ARG A 462 -0.43 24.62 24.55
N SER A 463 -1.73 24.86 24.41
CA SER A 463 -2.47 25.66 25.38
C SER A 463 -2.56 24.94 26.72
N THR A 464 -2.33 25.67 27.80
CA THR A 464 -2.52 25.15 29.18
C THR A 464 -3.98 25.06 29.60
N GLY A 465 -4.89 25.57 28.76
CA GLY A 465 -6.32 25.68 29.09
C GLY A 465 -6.65 26.83 30.04
N ALA A 466 -7.94 27.08 30.20
CA ALA A 466 -8.45 28.04 31.18
C ALA A 466 -8.71 27.33 32.51
N LYS A 467 -8.46 28.00 33.63
CA LYS A 467 -8.76 27.45 34.96
C LYS A 467 -10.25 27.20 35.12
N LEU A 468 -10.58 26.04 35.65
CA LEU A 468 -11.93 25.62 35.99
C LEU A 468 -12.02 25.42 37.50
N HIS A 469 -12.80 26.26 38.18
CA HIS A 469 -13.05 26.13 39.61
C HIS A 469 -14.30 25.26 39.83
N THR A 470 -14.08 24.01 40.22
CA THR A 470 -15.15 23.07 40.54
C THR A 470 -14.65 22.00 41.50
N THR A 471 -15.54 21.50 42.34
CA THR A 471 -15.25 20.42 43.28
C THR A 471 -16.03 19.16 42.91
N PHE A 472 -15.45 18.02 43.17
CA PHE A 472 -16.11 16.73 42.99
C PHE A 472 -16.94 16.42 44.25
N LEU A 473 -18.25 16.30 44.09
CA LEU A 473 -19.22 16.06 45.17
C LEU A 473 -19.45 14.57 45.46
N GLY A 474 -18.92 13.67 44.62
CA GLY A 474 -19.14 12.24 44.78
C GLY A 474 -18.07 11.55 45.64
N THR A 475 -18.25 10.24 45.82
CA THR A 475 -17.26 9.37 46.46
C THR A 475 -16.74 8.36 45.46
N LEU A 476 -15.42 8.27 45.33
CA LEU A 476 -14.78 7.27 44.47
C LEU A 476 -14.66 5.94 45.22
N THR A 477 -14.85 4.84 44.49
CA THR A 477 -14.50 3.52 45.02
C THR A 477 -12.99 3.40 45.21
N THR A 478 -12.55 2.43 46.01
CA THR A 478 -11.12 2.18 46.26
C THR A 478 -10.34 1.97 44.97
N GLU A 479 -10.92 1.25 43.97
CA GLU A 479 -10.30 1.00 42.68
C GLU A 479 -10.20 2.29 41.85
N GLN A 480 -11.26 3.09 41.81
CA GLN A 480 -11.26 4.37 41.11
C GLN A 480 -10.22 5.34 41.71
N ALA A 481 -10.16 5.42 43.05
CA ALA A 481 -9.18 6.27 43.74
C ALA A 481 -7.74 5.85 43.45
N LYS A 482 -7.43 4.52 43.43
CA LYS A 482 -6.13 3.99 43.06
C LYS A 482 -5.76 4.33 41.60
N LEU A 483 -6.72 4.31 40.70
CA LEU A 483 -6.48 4.61 39.28
C LEU A 483 -6.30 6.11 39.03
N LEU A 484 -6.88 6.97 39.81
CA LEU A 484 -6.88 8.42 39.58
C LEU A 484 -5.46 9.01 39.60
N GLN A 485 -4.63 8.63 40.57
CA GLN A 485 -3.28 9.16 40.73
C GLN A 485 -2.35 8.85 39.52
N PRO A 486 -2.26 7.59 39.01
CA PRO A 486 -1.51 7.31 37.81
C PRO A 486 -2.01 8.06 36.55
N VAL A 487 -3.35 8.28 36.44
CA VAL A 487 -3.93 8.99 35.29
C VAL A 487 -3.62 10.48 35.36
N LEU A 488 -3.65 11.09 36.56
CA LEU A 488 -3.27 12.48 36.73
C LEU A 488 -1.82 12.79 36.33
N LYS A 489 -0.91 11.82 36.47
CA LYS A 489 0.49 11.96 36.07
C LYS A 489 0.73 11.87 34.56
N LYS A 490 -0.29 11.50 33.79
CA LYS A 490 -0.17 11.32 32.33
C LYS A 490 -0.88 12.43 31.58
N GLU A 491 -0.22 12.97 30.55
CA GLU A 491 -0.81 13.97 29.68
C GLU A 491 -1.81 13.37 28.68
N GLN A 492 -1.61 12.10 28.33
CA GLN A 492 -2.46 11.38 27.40
C GLN A 492 -2.48 9.89 27.72
N GLY A 493 -3.58 9.21 27.35
CA GLY A 493 -3.70 7.77 27.55
C GLY A 493 -5.10 7.25 27.27
N ILE A 494 -5.26 5.95 27.43
CA ILE A 494 -6.55 5.24 27.32
C ILE A 494 -6.82 4.57 28.66
N VAL A 495 -7.97 4.91 29.25
CA VAL A 495 -8.46 4.25 30.47
C VAL A 495 -9.39 3.11 30.05
N VAL A 496 -8.94 1.87 30.27
CA VAL A 496 -9.74 0.67 30.02
C VAL A 496 -10.34 0.21 31.33
N ALA A 497 -11.68 0.20 31.42
CA ALA A 497 -12.40 -0.23 32.60
C ALA A 497 -13.64 -1.06 32.21
N PRO A 498 -14.02 -2.09 33.00
CA PRO A 498 -15.18 -2.94 32.74
C PRO A 498 -16.50 -2.17 32.75
N THR A 499 -17.56 -2.82 32.28
CA THR A 499 -18.93 -2.30 32.42
C THR A 499 -19.28 -2.24 33.90
N GLY A 500 -19.93 -1.16 34.34
CA GLY A 500 -20.26 -0.97 35.76
C GLY A 500 -19.17 -0.27 36.60
N PHE A 501 -17.96 -0.09 36.10
CA PHE A 501 -16.86 0.60 36.81
C PHE A 501 -17.20 2.03 37.26
N GLY A 502 -18.20 2.68 36.67
CA GLY A 502 -18.49 4.09 36.92
C GLY A 502 -17.57 5.05 36.17
N LYS A 503 -17.23 4.72 34.90
CA LYS A 503 -16.30 5.51 34.04
C LYS A 503 -16.63 7.00 34.02
N THR A 504 -17.93 7.37 33.96
CA THR A 504 -18.37 8.76 33.92
C THR A 504 -18.08 9.46 35.23
N VAL A 505 -18.33 8.81 36.40
CA VAL A 505 -18.04 9.34 37.74
C VAL A 505 -16.52 9.53 37.89
N PHE A 506 -15.74 8.53 37.50
CA PHE A 506 -14.28 8.62 37.49
C PHE A 506 -13.76 9.80 36.65
N ALA A 507 -14.28 9.96 35.44
CA ALA A 507 -13.90 11.07 34.57
C ALA A 507 -14.33 12.43 35.11
N THR A 508 -15.50 12.52 35.80
CA THR A 508 -15.94 13.74 36.46
C THR A 508 -14.99 14.12 37.61
N ALA A 509 -14.55 13.15 38.41
CA ALA A 509 -13.53 13.37 39.44
C ALA A 509 -12.17 13.80 38.83
N LEU A 510 -11.80 13.26 37.67
CA LEU A 510 -10.59 13.66 36.95
C LEU A 510 -10.69 15.12 36.48
N ILE A 511 -11.83 15.55 35.95
CA ILE A 511 -12.08 16.95 35.54
C ILE A 511 -11.87 17.89 36.73
N ALA A 512 -12.51 17.60 37.88
CA ALA A 512 -12.36 18.41 39.07
C ALA A 512 -10.90 18.49 39.56
N LYS A 513 -10.15 17.37 39.47
CA LYS A 513 -8.75 17.34 39.93
C LYS A 513 -7.77 17.98 38.94
N ARG A 514 -8.12 18.08 37.67
CA ARG A 514 -7.31 18.76 36.64
C ARG A 514 -7.48 20.28 36.67
N GLU A 515 -8.60 20.78 37.16
CA GLU A 515 -8.91 22.20 37.28
C GLU A 515 -8.77 23.02 36.00
N VAL A 516 -9.00 22.39 34.84
CA VAL A 516 -8.93 23.04 33.54
C VAL A 516 -10.22 22.83 32.74
N ASN A 517 -10.51 23.78 31.88
CA ASN A 517 -11.65 23.67 30.98
C ASN A 517 -11.56 22.38 30.13
N THR A 518 -12.72 21.74 29.94
CA THR A 518 -12.76 20.37 29.43
C THR A 518 -13.73 20.23 28.26
N LEU A 519 -13.30 19.59 27.19
CA LEU A 519 -14.14 19.19 26.08
C LEU A 519 -14.41 17.67 26.13
N ILE A 520 -15.69 17.30 26.19
CA ILE A 520 -16.14 15.90 26.17
C ILE A 520 -16.72 15.58 24.81
N ILE A 521 -16.12 14.65 24.10
CA ILE A 521 -16.56 14.25 22.76
C ILE A 521 -17.29 12.91 22.86
N VAL A 522 -18.54 12.86 22.40
CA VAL A 522 -19.36 11.66 22.39
C VAL A 522 -19.93 11.37 21.00
N HIS A 523 -20.25 10.10 20.73
CA HIS A 523 -20.75 9.68 19.41
C HIS A 523 -22.27 9.53 19.32
N ARG A 524 -23.00 9.61 20.46
CA ARG A 524 -24.45 9.47 20.52
C ARG A 524 -25.07 10.55 21.41
N LYS A 525 -26.28 10.98 21.05
CA LYS A 525 -27.04 12.00 21.79
C LYS A 525 -27.46 11.55 23.19
N GLU A 526 -27.73 10.26 23.36
CA GLU A 526 -28.04 9.67 24.65
C GLU A 526 -26.88 9.80 25.63
N LEU A 527 -25.65 9.60 25.17
CA LEU A 527 -24.43 9.79 25.97
C LEU A 527 -24.25 11.26 26.35
N LEU A 528 -24.55 12.20 25.45
CA LEU A 528 -24.48 13.63 25.75
C LEU A 528 -25.40 13.97 26.92
N LYS A 529 -26.65 13.53 26.87
CA LYS A 529 -27.63 13.73 27.97
C LYS A 529 -27.16 13.09 29.29
N GLN A 530 -26.61 11.86 29.19
CA GLN A 530 -26.07 11.15 30.34
C GLN A 530 -24.90 11.91 30.98
N TRP A 531 -23.95 12.38 30.14
CA TRP A 531 -22.82 13.18 30.61
C TRP A 531 -23.29 14.47 31.30
N LYS A 532 -24.19 15.24 30.68
CA LYS A 532 -24.71 16.47 31.25
C LYS A 532 -25.32 16.22 32.62
N LYS A 533 -26.18 15.20 32.75
CA LYS A 533 -26.78 14.82 34.03
C LYS A 533 -25.73 14.46 35.07
N ARG A 534 -24.71 13.65 34.71
CA ARG A 534 -23.67 13.23 35.65
C ARG A 534 -22.74 14.36 36.05
N LEU A 535 -22.41 15.27 35.14
CA LEU A 535 -21.63 16.46 35.47
C LEU A 535 -22.37 17.34 36.50
N SER A 536 -23.65 17.59 36.30
CA SER A 536 -24.45 18.38 37.25
C SER A 536 -24.73 17.68 38.60
N GLU A 537 -24.67 16.33 38.63
CA GLU A 537 -24.82 15.57 39.90
C GLU A 537 -23.52 15.53 40.72
N PHE A 538 -22.36 15.49 40.05
CA PHE A 538 -21.08 15.23 40.72
C PHE A 538 -20.09 16.40 40.71
N LEU A 539 -20.41 17.50 40.04
CA LEU A 539 -19.62 18.74 40.09
C LEU A 539 -20.45 19.88 40.71
N ASP A 540 -19.76 20.72 41.46
CA ASP A 540 -20.33 21.96 42.00
C ASP A 540 -20.34 23.05 40.91
N ILE A 541 -21.15 22.82 39.86
CA ILE A 541 -21.36 23.77 38.78
C ILE A 541 -22.83 23.84 38.38
N PRO A 542 -23.34 25.01 38.03
CA PRO A 542 -24.69 25.14 37.48
C PRO A 542 -24.83 24.38 36.15
N THR A 543 -25.98 23.74 35.94
CA THR A 543 -26.27 23.02 34.70
C THR A 543 -26.09 23.92 33.45
N ASP A 544 -26.35 25.23 33.61
CA ASP A 544 -26.20 26.21 32.54
C ASP A 544 -24.74 26.56 32.22
N SER A 545 -23.79 26.20 33.06
CA SER A 545 -22.35 26.31 32.77
C SER A 545 -21.83 25.15 31.90
N ILE A 546 -22.64 24.12 31.65
CA ILE A 546 -22.29 23.01 30.78
C ILE A 546 -22.76 23.31 29.37
N GLY A 547 -21.80 23.46 28.43
CA GLY A 547 -22.08 23.69 27.03
C GLY A 547 -22.44 22.43 26.26
N GLU A 548 -23.16 22.59 25.16
CA GLU A 548 -23.59 21.51 24.32
C GLU A 548 -23.44 21.90 22.85
N LEU A 549 -22.88 20.98 22.03
CA LEU A 549 -22.85 21.12 20.59
C LEU A 549 -23.45 19.87 19.93
N HIS A 550 -24.64 20.01 19.41
CA HIS A 550 -25.32 19.01 18.60
C HIS A 550 -26.26 19.68 17.57
N SER A 551 -26.92 18.90 16.71
CA SER A 551 -27.73 19.43 15.61
C SER A 551 -28.79 20.49 15.97
N LEU A 552 -29.30 20.47 17.20
CA LEU A 552 -30.37 21.37 17.68
C LEU A 552 -29.85 22.44 18.62
N THR A 553 -28.67 22.30 19.19
CA THR A 553 -28.12 23.21 20.20
C THR A 553 -26.65 23.47 19.91
N GLN A 554 -26.28 24.74 19.82
CA GLN A 554 -24.90 25.20 19.59
C GLN A 554 -24.54 26.22 20.65
N ARG A 555 -24.39 25.76 21.89
CA ARG A 555 -24.03 26.61 23.02
C ARG A 555 -22.77 26.07 23.69
N LEU A 556 -21.64 26.66 23.39
CA LEU A 556 -20.37 26.39 24.04
C LEU A 556 -20.11 27.44 25.10
N THR A 557 -19.65 27.01 26.27
CA THR A 557 -19.35 27.88 27.42
C THR A 557 -17.86 28.15 27.56
N GLY A 558 -17.02 27.28 26.99
CA GLY A 558 -15.57 27.31 27.16
C GLY A 558 -15.10 26.82 28.53
N GLN A 559 -16.02 26.29 29.36
CA GLN A 559 -15.72 25.68 30.68
C GLN A 559 -15.76 24.16 30.57
N ILE A 560 -16.96 23.58 30.57
CA ILE A 560 -17.14 22.15 30.26
C ILE A 560 -18.14 22.06 29.12
N ASP A 561 -17.66 21.59 27.98
CA ASP A 561 -18.48 21.48 26.79
C ASP A 561 -18.59 20.02 26.34
N ILE A 562 -19.81 19.60 25.95
CA ILE A 562 -20.09 18.25 25.45
C ILE A 562 -20.46 18.34 23.97
N VAL A 563 -19.72 17.64 23.11
CA VAL A 563 -19.85 17.75 21.66
C VAL A 563 -20.12 16.39 21.05
N LEU A 564 -21.09 16.33 20.12
CA LEU A 564 -21.25 15.17 19.27
C LEU A 564 -20.15 15.18 18.19
N VAL A 565 -19.42 14.08 18.06
CA VAL A 565 -18.32 13.93 17.09
C VAL A 565 -18.71 14.32 15.65
N ARG A 566 -19.98 14.08 15.25
CA ARG A 566 -20.50 14.44 13.93
C ARG A 566 -20.68 15.94 13.70
N GLN A 567 -20.64 16.75 14.76
CA GLN A 567 -20.76 18.21 14.70
C GLN A 567 -19.40 18.91 14.74
N LEU A 568 -18.34 18.15 14.98
CA LEU A 568 -17.00 18.66 14.79
C LEU A 568 -16.82 18.87 13.27
N PRO A 569 -16.47 20.08 12.82
CA PRO A 569 -16.27 20.31 11.39
C PRO A 569 -15.24 19.33 10.86
N ASP A 570 -15.50 18.77 9.67
CA ASP A 570 -14.47 18.08 8.88
C ASP A 570 -13.40 19.12 8.59
N VAL A 571 -12.40 19.15 9.43
CA VAL A 571 -11.31 20.11 9.30
C VAL A 571 -10.43 19.65 8.16
N SER A 572 -10.76 20.06 6.94
CA SER A 572 -9.79 20.19 5.87
C SER A 572 -8.80 21.27 6.30
N TYR A 573 -7.65 20.86 6.75
CA TYR A 573 -6.61 21.69 7.38
C TYR A 573 -6.05 22.81 6.49
N SER A 574 -6.39 22.85 5.20
CA SER A 574 -5.93 23.87 4.25
C SER A 574 -6.50 25.27 4.47
N GLN A 575 -7.58 25.41 5.24
CA GLN A 575 -8.24 26.72 5.42
C GLN A 575 -8.00 27.42 6.75
N ARG A 576 -7.29 26.79 7.71
CA ARG A 576 -7.06 27.39 9.04
C ARG A 576 -5.71 28.04 9.27
N LEU A 577 -4.78 27.97 8.32
CA LEU A 577 -3.49 28.68 8.45
C LEU A 577 -3.55 30.15 7.98
N GLU A 578 -4.66 30.59 7.38
CA GLU A 578 -4.81 31.94 6.84
C GLU A 578 -5.91 32.79 7.47
N GLY A 579 -6.12 32.69 8.74
CA GLY A 579 -6.88 33.72 9.43
C GLY A 579 -8.27 33.36 9.90
N SER A 580 -8.40 32.85 11.09
CA SER A 580 -9.38 33.33 12.07
C SER A 580 -9.04 32.85 13.48
N LYS A 581 -8.87 33.80 14.39
CA LYS A 581 -8.67 33.64 15.82
C LYS A 581 -9.96 33.15 16.52
N LYS A 582 -10.52 31.99 16.11
CA LYS A 582 -11.50 31.25 16.91
C LYS A 582 -11.15 29.78 16.84
N THR A 583 -10.11 29.43 17.53
CA THR A 583 -9.66 28.06 17.72
C THR A 583 -10.48 27.48 18.86
N ILE A 584 -11.18 26.39 18.62
CA ILE A 584 -11.58 25.47 19.70
C ILE A 584 -10.28 24.79 20.11
N ASN A 585 -9.63 25.28 21.16
CA ASN A 585 -8.49 24.63 21.77
C ASN A 585 -9.02 23.42 22.54
N ALA A 586 -8.84 22.21 21.97
CA ALA A 586 -9.13 20.94 22.61
C ALA A 586 -7.84 20.31 23.12
#